data_28db5f22f1a520d88ee962a71d3fa54c
#
_entry.id   28db5f22f1a520d88ee962a71d3fa54c
#
_cell.length_a   1.000
_cell.length_b   1.000
_cell.length_c   1.000
_cell.angle_alpha   90.00
_cell.angle_beta   90.00
_cell.angle_gamma   90.00
#
_symmetry.space_group_name_H-M   'P 1'
#
loop_
_entity.id
_entity.type
_entity.pdbx_description
1 polymer ?
#
loop_
_entity_poly.entity_id
_entity_poly.type
_entity_poly.pdbx_seq_one_letter_code
_entity_poly.pdbx_strand_id
1 'polypeptide(L)'
;MKTSLAALLRGLCCLLLLWVSCVAPAAAQQSRRVLFVGNSYTQVNNLPQLVADVAASMGDVLVFASNTPGGCTFQQHCTNASMSLIRQGGWDAVVLQEQSQYPSFPQQQVENEVFPFAARLVDSIYAANPCAEPMFYMTWGRQNGDQQNAQYFPVLGTYEGMDSMLCLRYTYMAAANDASLCPVGRVWRALRQQHPAIGLYQSDGSHPSLAGSYAAACAFYVSLFHRDPLLISYDGELPPEVAAAIRAVVAQVVYDNLSQYLRPYPQAAFVFDTLSSTVVRFSSRADHAASLLWSFGDGDTLSSADAEVIHHYADTGSYRVLQVARRHCLSDSAHAVVRLSLPAQVGLSDAPLLDFSVFPNPAADRLVVLLPSAVLDDVGARVEVLSADGRLVCSAPLSSGRLSLSLAALPSGCAVVRLVSSLGVSSKLLIKK
;
A
#
# COMPACT_ATOMS: atom_id res chain seq x y z
N MET A 1 -67.97 -28.07 5.42
CA MET A 1 -67.22 -27.32 6.46
C MET A 1 -65.79 -27.84 6.65
N LYS A 2 -65.00 -28.06 5.62
CA LYS A 2 -63.56 -28.52 5.76
C LYS A 2 -62.60 -27.69 4.89
N THR A 3 -62.98 -26.54 4.38
CA THR A 3 -62.17 -25.69 3.46
C THR A 3 -61.68 -24.36 4.09
N SER A 4 -62.01 -24.08 5.36
CA SER A 4 -61.69 -22.80 6.00
C SER A 4 -60.41 -22.84 6.84
N LEU A 5 -59.91 -24.00 7.28
CA LEU A 5 -58.74 -24.08 8.19
C LEU A 5 -57.40 -24.04 7.46
N ALA A 6 -57.35 -24.54 6.24
CA ALA A 6 -56.10 -24.58 5.45
C ALA A 6 -55.73 -23.19 4.85
N ALA A 7 -56.71 -22.34 4.61
CA ALA A 7 -56.46 -20.96 4.15
C ALA A 7 -55.96 -20.03 5.27
N LEU A 8 -56.44 -20.24 6.52
CA LEU A 8 -55.96 -19.48 7.69
C LEU A 8 -54.52 -19.85 8.08
N LEU A 9 -54.12 -21.12 7.97
CA LEU A 9 -52.75 -21.55 8.26
C LEU A 9 -51.74 -21.09 7.22
N ARG A 10 -52.12 -20.95 5.93
CA ARG A 10 -51.25 -20.38 4.91
C ARG A 10 -51.06 -18.86 5.04
N GLY A 11 -52.07 -18.14 5.50
CA GLY A 11 -51.98 -16.73 5.79
C GLY A 11 -51.09 -16.40 6.99
N LEU A 12 -51.11 -17.26 8.03
CA LEU A 12 -50.27 -17.07 9.23
C LEU A 12 -48.79 -17.40 8.98
N CYS A 13 -48.49 -18.40 8.11
CA CYS A 13 -47.09 -18.68 7.71
C CYS A 13 -46.46 -17.58 6.84
N CYS A 14 -47.25 -16.88 6.00
CA CYS A 14 -46.73 -15.76 5.19
C CYS A 14 -46.50 -14.50 5.99
N LEU A 15 -47.21 -14.28 7.11
CA LEU A 15 -46.98 -13.12 8.00
C LEU A 15 -45.81 -13.31 9.00
N LEU A 16 -45.40 -14.55 9.26
CA LEU A 16 -44.24 -14.84 10.11
C LEU A 16 -42.89 -14.82 9.33
N LEU A 17 -42.90 -14.77 8.01
CA LEU A 17 -41.69 -14.72 7.17
C LEU A 17 -41.23 -13.28 6.81
N LEU A 18 -41.93 -12.23 7.26
CA LEU A 18 -41.60 -10.83 6.96
C LEU A 18 -40.91 -10.09 8.11
N TRP A 19 -40.56 -10.76 9.21
CA TRP A 19 -39.77 -10.19 10.33
C TRP A 19 -38.40 -10.88 10.48
N VAL A 20 -37.72 -11.17 9.38
CA VAL A 20 -36.26 -11.22 9.42
C VAL A 20 -35.78 -9.79 9.36
N SER A 21 -35.81 -9.12 10.52
CA SER A 21 -35.04 -7.90 10.73
C SER A 21 -33.62 -8.25 10.34
N CYS A 22 -33.10 -7.65 9.26
CA CYS A 22 -31.67 -7.55 9.01
C CYS A 22 -31.09 -6.81 10.22
N VAL A 23 -30.82 -7.51 11.29
CA VAL A 23 -29.96 -7.02 12.37
C VAL A 23 -28.59 -7.01 11.74
N ALA A 24 -28.19 -5.85 11.17
CA ALA A 24 -26.80 -5.63 10.82
C ALA A 24 -25.98 -6.03 12.05
N PRO A 25 -24.92 -6.84 11.93
CA PRO A 25 -24.10 -7.21 13.07
C PRO A 25 -23.67 -5.91 13.74
N ALA A 26 -24.06 -5.72 15.01
CA ALA A 26 -23.59 -4.59 15.79
C ALA A 26 -22.05 -4.65 15.75
N ALA A 27 -21.40 -3.60 15.28
CA ALA A 27 -19.95 -3.55 15.26
C ALA A 27 -19.45 -3.78 16.69
N ALA A 28 -18.48 -4.69 16.86
CA ALA A 28 -17.94 -4.99 18.18
C ALA A 28 -17.43 -3.72 18.87
N GLN A 29 -17.70 -3.60 20.17
CA GLN A 29 -17.20 -2.53 21.01
C GLN A 29 -15.67 -2.47 20.90
N GLN A 30 -15.13 -1.28 20.67
CA GLN A 30 -13.69 -1.01 20.71
C GLN A 30 -13.34 -0.28 22.02
N SER A 31 -12.15 -0.56 22.55
CA SER A 31 -11.58 0.17 23.67
C SER A 31 -10.20 0.70 23.27
N ARG A 32 -9.93 1.99 23.53
CA ARG A 32 -8.66 2.66 23.23
C ARG A 32 -8.15 3.41 24.45
N ARG A 33 -6.85 3.28 24.74
CA ARG A 33 -6.14 4.08 25.74
C ARG A 33 -5.34 5.17 25.04
N VAL A 34 -5.68 6.44 25.27
CA VAL A 34 -5.13 7.57 24.54
C VAL A 34 -4.52 8.59 25.49
N LEU A 35 -3.28 9.00 25.22
CA LEU A 35 -2.63 10.12 25.90
C LEU A 35 -2.75 11.38 25.04
N PHE A 36 -3.27 12.48 25.61
CA PHE A 36 -3.30 13.78 24.95
C PHE A 36 -2.17 14.67 25.48
N VAL A 37 -1.26 15.04 24.61
CA VAL A 37 -0.14 15.96 24.86
C VAL A 37 -0.37 17.22 24.03
N GLY A 38 -0.59 18.35 24.70
CA GLY A 38 -0.93 19.60 24.01
C GLY A 38 -0.97 20.78 24.96
N ASN A 39 -1.83 21.74 24.68
CA ASN A 39 -1.98 22.95 25.48
C ASN A 39 -3.45 23.36 25.63
N SER A 40 -3.71 24.66 25.77
CA SER A 40 -5.09 25.14 25.95
C SER A 40 -6.06 24.75 24.84
N TYR A 41 -5.60 24.53 23.59
CA TYR A 41 -6.50 24.06 22.51
C TYR A 41 -7.01 22.64 22.75
N THR A 42 -6.26 21.83 23.47
CA THR A 42 -6.70 20.50 23.92
C THR A 42 -7.43 20.55 25.26
N GLN A 43 -7.09 21.52 26.14
CA GLN A 43 -7.70 21.63 27.47
C GLN A 43 -9.08 22.25 27.47
N VAL A 44 -9.29 23.29 26.62
CA VAL A 44 -10.57 24.03 26.54
C VAL A 44 -11.73 23.11 26.21
N ASN A 45 -12.85 23.30 26.90
CA ASN A 45 -14.06 22.45 26.84
C ASN A 45 -13.79 20.98 27.17
N ASN A 46 -12.67 20.69 27.86
CA ASN A 46 -12.26 19.31 28.22
C ASN A 46 -12.31 18.37 27.02
N LEU A 47 -11.63 18.72 25.92
CA LEU A 47 -11.67 17.97 24.67
C LEU A 47 -11.44 16.45 24.85
N PRO A 48 -10.51 15.94 25.67
CA PRO A 48 -10.35 14.51 25.87
C PRO A 48 -11.61 13.82 26.40
N GLN A 49 -12.33 14.47 27.34
CA GLN A 49 -13.60 13.95 27.84
C GLN A 49 -14.68 14.01 26.76
N LEU A 50 -14.73 15.08 25.99
CA LEU A 50 -15.70 15.22 24.88
C LEU A 50 -15.50 14.11 23.84
N VAL A 51 -14.25 13.70 23.55
CA VAL A 51 -13.96 12.54 22.69
C VAL A 51 -14.45 11.25 23.33
N ALA A 52 -14.30 11.10 24.66
CA ALA A 52 -14.79 9.93 25.38
C ALA A 52 -16.32 9.84 25.37
N ASP A 53 -17.02 10.98 25.49
CA ASP A 53 -18.48 11.05 25.46
C ASP A 53 -19.02 10.71 24.05
N VAL A 54 -18.35 11.21 23.00
CA VAL A 54 -18.64 10.81 21.62
C VAL A 54 -18.45 9.31 21.43
N ALA A 55 -17.32 8.74 21.90
CA ALA A 55 -17.05 7.31 21.79
C ALA A 55 -18.12 6.48 22.55
N ALA A 56 -18.47 6.89 23.76
CA ALA A 56 -19.50 6.22 24.58
C ALA A 56 -20.87 6.21 23.89
N SER A 57 -21.23 7.29 23.18
CA SER A 57 -22.48 7.36 22.42
C SER A 57 -22.56 6.35 21.27
N MET A 58 -21.41 5.84 20.85
CA MET A 58 -21.24 4.82 19.78
C MET A 58 -21.01 3.41 20.35
N GLY A 59 -21.06 3.25 21.67
CA GLY A 59 -20.79 1.99 22.35
C GLY A 59 -19.30 1.66 22.49
N ASP A 60 -18.40 2.59 22.19
CA ASP A 60 -16.95 2.44 22.30
C ASP A 60 -16.43 3.04 23.62
N VAL A 61 -15.22 2.67 24.03
CA VAL A 61 -14.61 3.15 25.27
C VAL A 61 -13.29 3.86 24.97
N LEU A 62 -13.20 5.12 25.39
CA LEU A 62 -11.95 5.85 25.41
C LEU A 62 -11.48 6.03 26.88
N VAL A 63 -10.34 5.44 27.21
CA VAL A 63 -9.63 5.71 28.48
C VAL A 63 -8.52 6.68 28.16
N PHE A 64 -8.47 7.82 28.82
CA PHE A 64 -7.48 8.84 28.50
C PHE A 64 -6.71 9.38 29.71
N ALA A 65 -5.52 9.91 29.42
CA ALA A 65 -4.80 10.86 30.25
C ALA A 65 -4.40 12.07 29.42
N SER A 66 -4.07 13.16 30.06
CA SER A 66 -3.64 14.37 29.36
C SER A 66 -2.58 15.13 30.13
N ASN A 67 -1.68 15.81 29.39
CA ASN A 67 -0.81 16.86 29.91
C ASN A 67 -0.88 18.06 28.95
N THR A 68 -1.62 19.10 29.35
CA THR A 68 -2.03 20.20 28.47
C THR A 68 -1.81 21.58 29.12
N PRO A 69 -0.58 21.92 29.58
CA PRO A 69 -0.30 23.25 30.15
C PRO A 69 -0.53 24.34 29.09
N GLY A 70 -1.13 25.46 29.50
CA GLY A 70 -1.44 26.57 28.61
C GLY A 70 -0.21 27.07 27.84
N GLY A 71 -0.33 27.23 26.53
CA GLY A 71 0.74 27.70 25.64
C GLY A 71 1.94 26.76 25.46
N CYS A 72 1.91 25.56 26.02
CA CYS A 72 3.03 24.62 25.99
C CYS A 72 3.40 24.22 24.55
N THR A 73 4.71 24.15 24.28
CA THR A 73 5.31 23.75 22.99
C THR A 73 5.81 22.30 23.04
N PHE A 74 6.06 21.68 21.88
CA PHE A 74 6.71 20.37 21.81
C PHE A 74 8.06 20.35 22.51
N GLN A 75 8.85 21.43 22.39
CA GLN A 75 10.12 21.55 23.10
C GLN A 75 9.93 21.41 24.62
N GLN A 76 8.93 22.08 25.18
CA GLN A 76 8.63 22.00 26.61
C GLN A 76 8.08 20.63 27.00
N HIS A 77 7.27 20.00 26.14
CA HIS A 77 6.79 18.64 26.35
C HIS A 77 7.91 17.61 26.39
N CYS A 78 9.02 17.82 25.68
CA CYS A 78 10.21 16.96 25.75
C CYS A 78 10.92 16.96 27.12
N THR A 79 10.57 17.87 28.02
CA THR A 79 11.23 18.02 29.31
C THR A 79 10.28 18.06 30.52
N ASN A 80 8.98 18.05 30.29
CA ASN A 80 7.97 18.10 31.34
C ASN A 80 7.32 16.71 31.62
N ALA A 81 6.21 16.69 32.37
CA ALA A 81 5.48 15.50 32.75
C ALA A 81 5.02 14.62 31.54
N SER A 82 4.88 15.18 30.33
CA SER A 82 4.51 14.42 29.13
C SER A 82 5.47 13.27 28.87
N MET A 83 6.77 13.48 29.01
CA MET A 83 7.76 12.43 28.81
C MET A 83 7.61 11.26 29.80
N SER A 84 7.23 11.54 31.04
CA SER A 84 6.95 10.49 32.04
C SER A 84 5.71 9.70 31.67
N LEU A 85 4.65 10.36 31.21
CA LEU A 85 3.42 9.71 30.75
C LEU A 85 3.64 8.87 29.48
N ILE A 86 4.42 9.37 28.51
CA ILE A 86 4.80 8.62 27.31
C ILE A 86 5.57 7.34 27.70
N ARG A 87 6.60 7.49 28.55
CA ARG A 87 7.44 6.36 29.02
C ARG A 87 6.69 5.33 29.83
N GLN A 88 5.60 5.71 30.48
CA GLN A 88 4.73 4.77 31.20
C GLN A 88 4.19 3.67 30.25
N GLY A 89 4.04 4.00 28.95
CA GLY A 89 3.62 3.07 27.92
C GLY A 89 2.17 2.61 28.07
N GLY A 90 1.82 1.57 27.29
CA GLY A 90 0.47 1.00 27.30
C GLY A 90 -0.61 1.90 26.67
N TRP A 91 -0.20 2.89 25.91
CA TRP A 91 -1.09 3.72 25.11
C TRP A 91 -1.32 3.06 23.75
N ASP A 92 -2.57 3.06 23.28
CA ASP A 92 -2.90 2.67 21.89
C ASP A 92 -2.58 3.82 20.94
N ALA A 93 -2.81 5.08 21.39
CA ALA A 93 -2.42 6.27 20.64
C ALA A 93 -1.91 7.38 21.58
N VAL A 94 -1.03 8.23 21.05
CA VAL A 94 -0.57 9.46 21.70
C VAL A 94 -0.81 10.63 20.77
N VAL A 95 -1.70 11.52 21.16
CA VAL A 95 -2.05 12.73 20.42
C VAL A 95 -1.04 13.83 20.76
N LEU A 96 -0.49 14.48 19.74
CA LEU A 96 0.53 15.52 19.84
C LEU A 96 0.03 16.83 19.22
N GLN A 97 -0.12 17.90 20.04
CA GLN A 97 -0.55 19.22 19.61
C GLN A 97 0.49 20.27 20.00
N GLU A 98 1.06 20.92 19.00
CA GLU A 98 2.02 22.01 19.17
C GLU A 98 1.33 23.32 19.56
N GLN A 99 2.08 24.29 20.06
CA GLN A 99 1.59 25.64 20.33
C GLN A 99 0.95 26.23 19.06
N SER A 100 -0.18 26.91 19.22
CA SER A 100 -1.11 27.27 18.15
C SER A 100 -0.51 28.04 16.96
N GLN A 101 0.56 28.78 17.16
CA GLN A 101 1.20 29.62 16.14
C GLN A 101 2.46 29.00 15.55
N TYR A 102 3.25 28.25 16.37
CA TYR A 102 4.59 27.80 16.03
C TYR A 102 4.67 27.05 14.67
N PRO A 103 3.77 26.10 14.35
CA PRO A 103 3.87 25.42 13.04
C PRO A 103 3.55 26.34 11.86
N SER A 104 2.96 27.53 12.09
CA SER A 104 2.66 28.49 11.01
C SER A 104 3.80 29.47 10.70
N PHE A 105 4.85 29.50 11.52
CA PHE A 105 5.97 30.43 11.42
C PHE A 105 6.87 30.17 10.18
N PRO A 106 7.84 31.07 9.90
CA PRO A 106 8.78 30.86 8.78
C PRO A 106 9.46 29.50 8.80
N GLN A 107 9.77 28.96 7.64
CA GLN A 107 10.33 27.62 7.45
C GLN A 107 11.51 27.34 8.38
N GLN A 108 12.51 28.23 8.38
CA GLN A 108 13.72 28.06 9.19
C GLN A 108 13.43 27.97 10.69
N GLN A 109 12.44 28.73 11.16
CA GLN A 109 12.06 28.70 12.57
C GLN A 109 11.38 27.38 12.92
N VAL A 110 10.47 26.90 12.08
CA VAL A 110 9.77 25.60 12.27
C VAL A 110 10.76 24.44 12.22
N GLU A 111 11.74 24.49 11.34
CA GLU A 111 12.82 23.48 11.24
C GLU A 111 13.68 23.43 12.50
N ASN A 112 13.86 24.54 13.18
CA ASN A 112 14.70 24.61 14.39
C ASN A 112 13.89 24.38 15.67
N GLU A 113 12.65 24.87 15.74
CA GLU A 113 11.89 25.00 17.00
C GLU A 113 10.71 24.02 17.11
N VAL A 114 10.29 23.36 16.00
CA VAL A 114 9.14 22.45 15.99
C VAL A 114 9.52 21.05 15.58
N PHE A 115 10.06 20.86 14.37
CA PHE A 115 10.29 19.53 13.80
C PHE A 115 11.20 18.61 14.63
N PRO A 116 12.33 19.08 15.21
CA PRO A 116 13.19 18.22 16.02
C PRO A 116 12.51 17.70 17.29
N PHE A 117 11.62 18.52 17.86
CA PHE A 117 10.90 18.14 19.08
C PHE A 117 9.68 17.25 18.77
N ALA A 118 9.03 17.46 17.63
CA ALA A 118 8.03 16.54 17.11
C ALA A 118 8.62 15.12 16.93
N ALA A 119 9.76 15.02 16.24
CA ALA A 119 10.49 13.77 16.05
C ALA A 119 10.87 13.12 17.39
N ARG A 120 11.44 13.88 18.32
CA ARG A 120 11.84 13.36 19.64
C ARG A 120 10.66 12.81 20.45
N LEU A 121 9.48 13.44 20.37
CA LEU A 121 8.28 12.93 21.03
C LEU A 121 7.83 11.62 20.39
N VAL A 122 7.79 11.54 19.06
CA VAL A 122 7.40 10.33 18.32
C VAL A 122 8.39 9.19 18.59
N ASP A 123 9.70 9.43 18.55
CA ASP A 123 10.73 8.44 18.89
C ASP A 123 10.52 7.88 20.30
N SER A 124 10.17 8.76 21.25
CA SER A 124 9.90 8.34 22.63
C SER A 124 8.64 7.51 22.76
N ILE A 125 7.62 7.77 21.95
CA ILE A 125 6.38 6.97 21.89
C ILE A 125 6.70 5.56 21.36
N TYR A 126 7.40 5.46 20.23
CA TYR A 126 7.77 4.17 19.66
C TYR A 126 8.75 3.38 20.52
N ALA A 127 9.68 4.07 21.21
CA ALA A 127 10.58 3.43 22.16
C ALA A 127 9.84 2.85 23.38
N ALA A 128 8.77 3.50 23.84
CA ALA A 128 7.95 3.01 24.94
C ALA A 128 6.98 1.89 24.53
N ASN A 129 6.44 1.97 23.33
CA ASN A 129 5.56 0.97 22.73
C ASN A 129 5.60 1.09 21.20
N PRO A 130 6.27 0.17 20.47
CA PRO A 130 6.31 0.17 19.02
C PRO A 130 4.93 0.06 18.34
N CYS A 131 3.92 -0.40 19.08
CA CYS A 131 2.55 -0.51 18.59
C CYS A 131 1.72 0.75 18.80
N ALA A 132 2.12 1.65 19.69
CA ALA A 132 1.42 2.90 19.88
C ALA A 132 1.34 3.69 18.57
N GLU A 133 0.25 4.40 18.38
CA GLU A 133 0.01 5.27 17.24
C GLU A 133 0.29 6.73 17.63
N PRO A 134 1.42 7.32 17.22
CA PRO A 134 1.58 8.77 17.30
C PRO A 134 0.57 9.44 16.37
N MET A 135 -0.15 10.45 16.85
CA MET A 135 -1.16 11.15 16.07
C MET A 135 -1.02 12.65 16.23
N PHE A 136 -0.66 13.36 15.18
CA PHE A 136 -0.61 14.81 15.21
C PHE A 136 -2.01 15.40 15.15
N TYR A 137 -2.29 16.32 16.04
CA TYR A 137 -3.51 17.11 16.08
C TYR A 137 -3.31 18.38 15.24
N MET A 138 -3.74 18.36 13.97
CA MET A 138 -3.71 19.55 13.13
C MET A 138 -4.69 20.59 13.65
N THR A 139 -4.16 21.69 14.16
CA THR A 139 -4.94 22.83 14.61
C THR A 139 -5.35 23.72 13.41
N TRP A 140 -6.01 24.84 13.68
CA TRP A 140 -6.62 25.76 12.73
C TRP A 140 -6.00 27.16 12.81
N GLY A 141 -6.15 27.94 11.74
CA GLY A 141 -5.79 29.34 11.73
C GLY A 141 -6.66 30.16 12.68
N ARG A 142 -6.09 31.20 13.32
CA ARG A 142 -6.88 32.19 14.08
C ARG A 142 -7.92 32.84 13.19
N GLN A 143 -9.05 33.23 13.76
CA GLN A 143 -10.24 33.70 13.04
C GLN A 143 -9.94 34.77 11.98
N ASN A 144 -9.02 35.69 12.29
CA ASN A 144 -8.59 36.79 11.43
C ASN A 144 -7.08 36.70 11.09
N GLY A 145 -6.48 35.52 11.21
CA GLY A 145 -5.03 35.34 11.12
C GLY A 145 -4.30 35.76 12.38
N ASP A 146 -2.97 35.69 12.37
CA ASP A 146 -2.09 36.11 13.46
C ASP A 146 -1.60 37.54 13.22
N GLN A 147 -2.39 38.52 13.61
CA GLN A 147 -2.09 39.94 13.41
C GLN A 147 -0.81 40.39 14.12
N GLN A 148 -0.45 39.76 15.24
CA GLN A 148 0.75 40.09 15.99
C GLN A 148 2.03 39.79 15.19
N ASN A 149 2.06 38.65 14.47
CA ASN A 149 3.23 38.20 13.74
C ASN A 149 3.15 38.52 12.22
N ALA A 150 2.00 38.99 11.72
CA ALA A 150 1.82 39.33 10.31
C ALA A 150 2.78 40.43 9.82
N GLN A 151 3.21 41.34 10.71
CA GLN A 151 4.20 42.39 10.39
C GLN A 151 5.56 41.79 9.98
N TYR A 152 5.94 40.63 10.52
CA TYR A 152 7.19 39.93 10.24
C TYR A 152 7.02 38.83 9.19
N PHE A 153 5.85 38.24 9.13
CA PHE A 153 5.52 37.16 8.19
C PHE A 153 4.10 37.38 7.63
N PRO A 154 3.95 38.16 6.53
CA PRO A 154 2.66 38.65 6.06
C PRO A 154 1.61 37.60 5.74
N VAL A 155 2.03 36.37 5.37
CA VAL A 155 1.11 35.24 5.10
C VAL A 155 0.21 34.94 6.31
N LEU A 156 0.65 35.24 7.53
CA LEU A 156 -0.12 35.02 8.75
C LEU A 156 -1.24 36.03 8.97
N GLY A 157 -1.28 37.12 8.22
CA GLY A 157 -2.27 38.21 8.37
C GLY A 157 -3.70 37.84 8.02
N THR A 158 -3.93 36.64 7.48
CA THR A 158 -5.27 36.11 7.17
C THR A 158 -5.46 34.73 7.76
N TYR A 159 -6.74 34.33 7.95
CA TYR A 159 -7.06 32.96 8.32
C TYR A 159 -6.47 31.96 7.32
N GLU A 160 -6.72 32.19 6.04
CA GLU A 160 -6.34 31.28 4.95
C GLU A 160 -4.83 31.08 4.88
N GLY A 161 -4.08 32.15 5.07
CA GLY A 161 -2.62 32.09 5.07
C GLY A 161 -2.08 31.30 6.26
N MET A 162 -2.52 31.65 7.48
CA MET A 162 -2.08 30.93 8.69
C MET A 162 -2.50 29.46 8.66
N ASP A 163 -3.77 29.17 8.31
CA ASP A 163 -4.31 27.82 8.23
C ASP A 163 -3.60 26.96 7.16
N SER A 164 -3.22 27.58 6.04
CA SER A 164 -2.43 26.89 5.00
C SER A 164 -1.04 26.49 5.49
N MET A 165 -0.38 27.34 6.28
CA MET A 165 0.92 27.02 6.89
C MET A 165 0.78 25.90 7.93
N LEU A 166 -0.24 25.96 8.79
CA LEU A 166 -0.52 24.90 9.76
C LEU A 166 -0.77 23.56 9.05
N CYS A 167 -1.64 23.56 8.03
CA CYS A 167 -1.94 22.35 7.25
C CYS A 167 -0.67 21.75 6.63
N LEU A 168 0.18 22.58 6.01
CA LEU A 168 1.43 22.14 5.40
C LEU A 168 2.36 21.48 6.44
N ARG A 169 2.57 22.13 7.58
CA ARG A 169 3.54 21.68 8.59
C ARG A 169 3.07 20.44 9.34
N TYR A 170 1.80 20.37 9.72
CA TYR A 170 1.26 19.17 10.37
C TYR A 170 1.25 17.96 9.43
N THR A 171 0.94 18.15 8.14
CA THR A 171 1.04 17.08 7.14
C THR A 171 2.49 16.60 6.99
N TYR A 172 3.45 17.54 6.95
CA TYR A 172 4.87 17.19 6.91
C TYR A 172 5.31 16.42 8.17
N MET A 173 4.95 16.88 9.37
CA MET A 173 5.30 16.21 10.63
C MET A 173 4.75 14.78 10.68
N ALA A 174 3.52 14.58 10.26
CA ALA A 174 2.91 13.25 10.23
C ALA A 174 3.67 12.31 9.27
N ALA A 175 3.95 12.76 8.06
CA ALA A 175 4.66 11.97 7.05
C ALA A 175 6.12 11.69 7.44
N ALA A 176 6.84 12.71 7.97
CA ALA A 176 8.25 12.59 8.32
C ALA A 176 8.51 11.69 9.55
N ASN A 177 7.49 11.45 10.39
CA ASN A 177 7.60 10.72 11.64
C ASN A 177 6.77 9.42 11.68
N ASP A 178 6.29 8.92 10.55
CA ASP A 178 5.43 7.72 10.50
C ASP A 178 4.22 7.79 11.45
N ALA A 179 3.61 8.95 11.55
CA ALA A 179 2.52 9.25 12.45
C ALA A 179 1.21 9.48 11.70
N SER A 180 0.10 9.21 12.37
CA SER A 180 -1.22 9.60 11.87
C SER A 180 -1.48 11.09 12.08
N LEU A 181 -2.48 11.61 11.39
CA LEU A 181 -2.91 13.00 11.45
C LEU A 181 -4.40 13.07 11.75
N CYS A 182 -4.80 13.74 12.83
CA CYS A 182 -6.19 14.16 13.03
C CYS A 182 -6.37 15.55 12.39
N PRO A 183 -7.08 15.66 11.24
CA PRO A 183 -7.07 16.86 10.40
C PRO A 183 -8.12 17.90 10.81
N VAL A 184 -8.19 18.26 12.11
CA VAL A 184 -9.21 19.16 12.66
C VAL A 184 -9.20 20.51 11.95
N GLY A 185 -8.02 21.07 11.63
CA GLY A 185 -7.92 22.32 10.89
C GLY A 185 -8.63 22.27 9.53
N ARG A 186 -8.57 21.13 8.83
CA ARG A 186 -9.32 20.94 7.55
C ARG A 186 -10.82 20.88 7.78
N VAL A 187 -11.27 20.23 8.87
CA VAL A 187 -12.70 20.24 9.26
C VAL A 187 -13.17 21.66 9.54
N TRP A 188 -12.38 22.44 10.28
CA TRP A 188 -12.71 23.83 10.58
C TRP A 188 -12.77 24.70 9.31
N ARG A 189 -11.83 24.51 8.39
CA ARG A 189 -11.85 25.19 7.08
C ARG A 189 -13.14 24.90 6.33
N ALA A 190 -13.54 23.63 6.26
CA ALA A 190 -14.77 23.21 5.59
C ALA A 190 -16.01 23.76 6.29
N LEU A 191 -16.09 23.73 7.62
CA LEU A 191 -17.19 24.32 8.40
C LEU A 191 -17.30 25.82 8.16
N ARG A 192 -16.19 26.56 8.17
CA ARG A 192 -16.21 28.02 7.88
C ARG A 192 -16.74 28.34 6.48
N GLN A 193 -16.49 27.46 5.51
CA GLN A 193 -16.95 27.64 4.13
C GLN A 193 -18.40 27.22 3.92
N GLN A 194 -18.80 26.06 4.48
CA GLN A 194 -20.11 25.45 4.22
C GLN A 194 -21.17 25.92 5.22
N HIS A 195 -20.78 26.22 6.47
CA HIS A 195 -21.65 26.58 7.57
C HIS A 195 -21.12 27.81 8.33
N PRO A 196 -20.97 28.98 7.68
CA PRO A 196 -20.33 30.16 8.29
C PRO A 196 -21.08 30.71 9.51
N ALA A 197 -22.33 30.31 9.72
CA ALA A 197 -23.14 30.71 10.89
C ALA A 197 -22.73 29.91 12.16
N ILE A 198 -22.00 28.78 12.03
CA ILE A 198 -21.50 28.03 13.18
C ILE A 198 -20.26 28.75 13.73
N GLY A 199 -20.38 29.35 14.90
CA GLY A 199 -19.27 30.03 15.58
C GLY A 199 -18.28 29.01 16.15
N LEU A 200 -17.10 28.85 15.52
CA LEU A 200 -16.10 27.88 15.93
C LEU A 200 -15.13 28.43 17.01
N TYR A 201 -15.05 29.73 17.18
CA TYR A 201 -14.10 30.40 18.06
C TYR A 201 -14.77 30.96 19.30
N GLN A 202 -13.99 31.09 20.37
CA GLN A 202 -14.30 32.00 21.47
C GLN A 202 -14.08 33.47 21.06
N SER A 203 -14.41 34.41 21.94
CA SER A 203 -14.30 35.85 21.67
C SER A 203 -12.88 36.33 21.36
N ASP A 204 -11.84 35.56 21.72
CA ASP A 204 -10.45 35.88 21.42
C ASP A 204 -10.04 35.53 19.97
N GLY A 205 -10.94 34.91 19.21
CA GLY A 205 -10.70 34.49 17.82
C GLY A 205 -9.61 33.43 17.65
N SER A 206 -9.26 32.70 18.71
CA SER A 206 -8.18 31.73 18.78
C SER A 206 -8.63 30.40 19.38
N HIS A 207 -9.09 30.40 20.64
CA HIS A 207 -9.55 29.22 21.34
C HIS A 207 -10.89 28.69 20.77
N PRO A 208 -11.11 27.35 20.87
CA PRO A 208 -12.32 26.76 20.33
C PRO A 208 -13.55 27.12 21.19
N SER A 209 -14.66 27.45 20.53
CA SER A 209 -15.98 27.40 21.15
C SER A 209 -16.37 25.94 21.45
N LEU A 210 -17.54 25.73 22.06
CA LEU A 210 -18.08 24.39 22.23
C LEU A 210 -18.27 23.65 20.89
N ALA A 211 -18.78 24.35 19.86
CA ALA A 211 -18.95 23.78 18.51
C ALA A 211 -17.58 23.44 17.86
N GLY A 212 -16.57 24.29 18.07
CA GLY A 212 -15.22 24.02 17.60
C GLY A 212 -14.57 22.80 18.27
N SER A 213 -14.75 22.64 19.58
CA SER A 213 -14.28 21.46 20.31
C SER A 213 -15.07 20.19 19.93
N TYR A 214 -16.38 20.30 19.72
CA TYR A 214 -17.19 19.18 19.26
C TYR A 214 -16.76 18.69 17.87
N ALA A 215 -16.46 19.61 16.95
CA ALA A 215 -15.91 19.26 15.64
C ALA A 215 -14.56 18.50 15.77
N ALA A 216 -13.70 18.95 16.70
CA ALA A 216 -12.46 18.25 16.99
C ALA A 216 -12.73 16.86 17.61
N ALA A 217 -13.68 16.74 18.55
CA ALA A 217 -14.03 15.47 19.18
C ALA A 217 -14.55 14.45 18.17
N CYS A 218 -15.44 14.84 17.27
CA CYS A 218 -15.92 13.98 16.18
C CYS A 218 -14.77 13.57 15.24
N ALA A 219 -13.87 14.49 14.88
CA ALA A 219 -12.70 14.18 14.05
C ALA A 219 -11.75 13.19 14.75
N PHE A 220 -11.48 13.36 16.05
CA PHE A 220 -10.71 12.39 16.84
C PHE A 220 -11.38 11.04 16.93
N TYR A 221 -12.70 11.00 17.14
CA TYR A 221 -13.43 9.74 17.17
C TYR A 221 -13.24 8.96 15.85
N VAL A 222 -13.42 9.62 14.71
CA VAL A 222 -13.18 9.00 13.40
C VAL A 222 -11.72 8.55 13.25
N SER A 223 -10.76 9.39 13.62
CA SER A 223 -9.34 9.08 13.46
C SER A 223 -8.87 7.94 14.36
N LEU A 224 -9.47 7.77 15.56
CA LEU A 224 -9.09 6.75 16.53
C LEU A 224 -9.86 5.44 16.38
N PHE A 225 -11.15 5.48 16.01
CA PHE A 225 -12.03 4.31 15.99
C PHE A 225 -12.42 3.88 14.58
N HIS A 226 -12.13 4.70 13.55
CA HIS A 226 -12.41 4.43 12.14
C HIS A 226 -13.90 4.16 11.86
N ARG A 227 -14.80 4.87 12.55
CA ARG A 227 -16.26 4.70 12.42
C ARG A 227 -16.92 5.93 11.83
N ASP A 228 -18.08 5.71 11.19
CA ASP A 228 -18.87 6.75 10.56
C ASP A 228 -19.40 7.75 11.59
N PRO A 229 -19.02 9.03 11.53
CA PRO A 229 -19.48 10.06 12.47
C PRO A 229 -20.97 10.39 12.34
N LEU A 230 -21.63 10.03 11.23
CA LEU A 230 -23.06 10.26 11.06
C LEU A 230 -23.91 9.46 12.05
N LEU A 231 -23.33 8.38 12.62
CA LEU A 231 -23.99 7.53 13.61
C LEU A 231 -23.85 8.03 15.06
N ILE A 232 -23.04 9.07 15.31
CA ILE A 232 -22.88 9.65 16.65
C ILE A 232 -24.21 10.20 17.13
N SER A 233 -24.65 9.75 18.33
CA SER A 233 -25.90 10.16 18.94
C SER A 233 -25.75 11.22 20.04
N TYR A 234 -24.52 11.60 20.39
CA TYR A 234 -24.22 12.64 21.36
C TYR A 234 -23.98 13.98 20.65
N ASP A 235 -24.72 15.01 21.01
CA ASP A 235 -24.67 16.31 20.35
C ASP A 235 -23.78 17.35 21.08
N GLY A 236 -23.18 17.01 22.23
CA GLY A 236 -22.24 17.88 22.93
C GLY A 236 -22.86 19.19 23.46
N GLU A 237 -24.12 19.17 23.92
CA GLU A 237 -24.88 20.37 24.36
C GLU A 237 -25.10 21.41 23.25
N LEU A 238 -24.89 21.03 21.99
CA LEU A 238 -25.19 21.86 20.83
C LEU A 238 -26.63 21.66 20.35
N PRO A 239 -27.23 22.62 19.65
CA PRO A 239 -28.45 22.39 18.91
C PRO A 239 -28.27 21.17 17.96
N PRO A 240 -29.24 20.24 17.89
CA PRO A 240 -29.10 19.01 17.10
C PRO A 240 -28.74 19.25 15.63
N GLU A 241 -29.27 20.31 15.02
CA GLU A 241 -28.98 20.70 13.65
C GLU A 241 -27.53 21.17 13.46
N VAL A 242 -26.94 21.83 14.47
CA VAL A 242 -25.53 22.25 14.45
C VAL A 242 -24.62 21.03 14.60
N ALA A 243 -24.93 20.15 15.55
CA ALA A 243 -24.16 18.92 15.74
C ALA A 243 -24.23 18.03 14.49
N ALA A 244 -25.39 17.87 13.86
CA ALA A 244 -25.57 17.11 12.63
C ALA A 244 -24.77 17.71 11.46
N ALA A 245 -24.78 19.04 11.30
CA ALA A 245 -23.96 19.70 10.27
C ALA A 245 -22.46 19.47 10.49
N ILE A 246 -21.99 19.53 11.74
CA ILE A 246 -20.60 19.24 12.09
C ILE A 246 -20.23 17.79 11.73
N ARG A 247 -21.06 16.81 12.13
CA ARG A 247 -20.84 15.39 11.81
C ARG A 247 -20.79 15.14 10.30
N ALA A 248 -21.64 15.81 9.52
CA ALA A 248 -21.64 15.69 8.06
C ALA A 248 -20.32 16.19 7.45
N VAL A 249 -19.80 17.32 7.91
CA VAL A 249 -18.51 17.85 7.46
C VAL A 249 -17.35 16.94 7.91
N VAL A 250 -17.39 16.39 9.13
CA VAL A 250 -16.39 15.42 9.60
C VAL A 250 -16.43 14.15 8.75
N ALA A 251 -17.61 13.66 8.36
CA ALA A 251 -17.71 12.53 7.44
C ALA A 251 -17.01 12.84 6.12
N GLN A 252 -17.37 13.94 5.49
CA GLN A 252 -16.78 14.37 4.21
C GLN A 252 -15.27 14.58 4.26
N VAL A 253 -14.75 15.20 5.32
CA VAL A 253 -13.34 15.60 5.39
C VAL A 253 -12.46 14.48 5.95
N VAL A 254 -12.92 13.76 6.96
CA VAL A 254 -12.11 12.77 7.68
C VAL A 254 -12.47 11.35 7.28
N TYR A 255 -13.73 10.95 7.42
CA TYR A 255 -14.14 9.55 7.25
C TYR A 255 -13.96 9.07 5.80
N ASP A 256 -14.43 9.83 4.84
CA ASP A 256 -14.33 9.50 3.40
C ASP A 256 -12.89 9.53 2.88
N ASN A 257 -11.97 10.13 3.66
CA ASN A 257 -10.56 10.28 3.29
C ASN A 257 -9.60 9.66 4.34
N LEU A 258 -10.08 8.79 5.19
CA LEU A 258 -9.37 8.32 6.37
C LEU A 258 -7.98 7.74 6.06
N SER A 259 -7.85 6.99 4.97
CA SER A 259 -6.57 6.40 4.53
C SER A 259 -5.46 7.43 4.27
N GLN A 260 -5.81 8.69 3.96
CA GLN A 260 -4.84 9.77 3.74
C GLN A 260 -4.25 10.33 5.05
N TYR A 261 -4.90 10.03 6.18
CA TYR A 261 -4.53 10.58 7.49
C TYR A 261 -3.92 9.54 8.43
N LEU A 262 -4.04 8.27 8.11
CA LEU A 262 -3.44 7.21 8.91
C LEU A 262 -1.95 7.09 8.62
N ARG A 263 -1.19 6.68 9.63
CA ARG A 263 0.23 6.34 9.45
C ARG A 263 0.39 5.28 8.36
N PRO A 264 1.49 5.32 7.60
CA PRO A 264 1.72 4.36 6.53
C PRO A 264 1.70 2.91 7.05
N TYR A 265 0.93 2.05 6.40
CA TYR A 265 0.90 0.62 6.67
C TYR A 265 1.85 -0.08 5.70
N PRO A 266 2.75 -0.96 6.16
CA PRO A 266 3.64 -1.68 5.26
C PRO A 266 2.82 -2.55 4.30
N GLN A 267 3.21 -2.58 3.03
CA GLN A 267 2.61 -3.42 2.00
C GLN A 267 3.68 -4.35 1.46
N ALA A 268 3.46 -5.66 1.55
CA ALA A 268 4.38 -6.66 1.01
C ALA A 268 4.04 -6.95 -0.44
N ALA A 269 5.05 -6.91 -1.30
CA ALA A 269 4.95 -7.34 -2.69
C ALA A 269 6.35 -7.68 -3.21
N PHE A 270 6.48 -8.67 -4.08
CA PHE A 270 7.73 -8.99 -4.74
C PHE A 270 7.53 -9.65 -6.09
N VAL A 271 8.57 -9.61 -6.90
CA VAL A 271 8.73 -10.39 -8.12
C VAL A 271 9.99 -11.23 -8.02
N PHE A 272 10.14 -12.22 -8.89
CA PHE A 272 11.33 -13.05 -8.93
C PHE A 272 11.70 -13.46 -10.35
N ASP A 273 13.00 -13.67 -10.56
CA ASP A 273 13.60 -14.18 -11.81
C ASP A 273 14.43 -15.41 -11.50
N THR A 274 14.23 -16.49 -12.27
CA THR A 274 15.05 -17.70 -12.18
C THR A 274 16.33 -17.49 -12.99
N LEU A 275 17.47 -17.44 -12.29
CA LEU A 275 18.79 -17.22 -12.91
C LEU A 275 19.42 -18.52 -13.39
N SER A 276 19.11 -19.65 -12.72
CA SER A 276 19.54 -21.01 -13.10
C SER A 276 18.50 -22.02 -12.57
N SER A 277 18.78 -23.31 -12.76
CA SER A 277 17.91 -24.39 -12.24
C SER A 277 17.73 -24.35 -10.71
N THR A 278 18.60 -23.69 -9.97
CA THR A 278 18.58 -23.63 -8.49
C THR A 278 18.81 -22.23 -7.93
N VAL A 279 19.01 -21.22 -8.75
CA VAL A 279 19.30 -19.85 -8.29
C VAL A 279 18.18 -18.91 -8.70
N VAL A 280 17.65 -18.17 -7.74
CA VAL A 280 16.56 -17.22 -7.94
C VAL A 280 16.94 -15.87 -7.36
N ARG A 281 16.67 -14.81 -8.11
CA ARG A 281 16.70 -13.44 -7.65
C ARG A 281 15.29 -13.01 -7.28
N PHE A 282 15.14 -12.48 -6.08
CA PHE A 282 13.90 -11.88 -5.60
C PHE A 282 14.09 -10.37 -5.53
N SER A 283 13.16 -9.63 -6.14
CA SER A 283 13.13 -8.15 -6.09
C SER A 283 11.90 -7.71 -5.32
N SER A 284 12.11 -7.08 -4.17
CA SER A 284 11.03 -6.53 -3.36
C SER A 284 10.34 -5.37 -4.09
N ARG A 285 9.04 -5.31 -3.96
CA ARG A 285 8.16 -4.21 -4.33
C ARG A 285 7.37 -3.73 -3.12
N ALA A 286 7.86 -4.07 -1.92
CA ALA A 286 7.24 -3.65 -0.68
C ALA A 286 7.26 -2.12 -0.56
N ASP A 287 6.15 -1.57 -0.07
CA ASP A 287 6.02 -0.15 0.22
C ASP A 287 5.92 0.06 1.73
N HIS A 288 6.38 1.21 2.22
CA HIS A 288 6.36 1.60 3.62
C HIS A 288 6.97 0.58 4.61
N ALA A 289 7.85 -0.30 4.15
CA ALA A 289 8.55 -1.27 4.99
C ALA A 289 9.86 -0.69 5.55
N ALA A 290 10.12 -0.91 6.84
CA ALA A 290 11.41 -0.62 7.47
C ALA A 290 12.35 -1.84 7.41
N SER A 291 11.79 -3.06 7.32
CA SER A 291 12.55 -4.30 7.17
C SER A 291 11.73 -5.36 6.44
N LEU A 292 12.42 -6.29 5.80
CA LEU A 292 11.84 -7.43 5.11
C LEU A 292 12.34 -8.72 5.76
N LEU A 293 11.43 -9.67 5.96
CA LEU A 293 11.77 -11.04 6.32
C LEU A 293 11.35 -11.94 5.15
N TRP A 294 12.30 -12.70 4.64
CA TRP A 294 12.10 -13.71 3.61
C TRP A 294 12.12 -15.10 4.20
N SER A 295 11.23 -15.97 3.73
CA SER A 295 11.28 -17.42 3.91
C SER A 295 11.19 -18.04 2.52
N PHE A 296 12.22 -18.80 2.14
CA PHE A 296 12.35 -19.27 0.75
C PHE A 296 11.62 -20.60 0.48
N GLY A 297 11.07 -21.24 1.53
CA GLY A 297 10.26 -22.45 1.40
C GLY A 297 11.07 -23.76 1.41
N ASP A 298 12.38 -23.68 1.58
CA ASP A 298 13.33 -24.79 1.77
C ASP A 298 13.81 -24.92 3.21
N GLY A 299 13.36 -24.04 4.10
CA GLY A 299 13.77 -23.92 5.50
C GLY A 299 14.63 -22.71 5.78
N ASP A 300 15.22 -22.11 4.76
CA ASP A 300 16.05 -20.93 4.90
C ASP A 300 15.22 -19.65 5.03
N THR A 301 15.75 -18.72 5.83
CA THR A 301 15.16 -17.40 6.05
C THR A 301 16.24 -16.33 5.99
N LEU A 302 15.85 -15.12 5.57
CA LEU A 302 16.73 -13.95 5.52
C LEU A 302 15.98 -12.72 6.00
N SER A 303 16.56 -11.99 6.96
CA SER A 303 16.10 -10.63 7.33
C SER A 303 17.01 -9.61 6.67
N SER A 304 16.46 -8.75 5.82
CA SER A 304 17.22 -7.73 5.09
C SER A 304 16.36 -6.49 4.87
N ALA A 305 17.00 -5.35 4.69
CA ALA A 305 16.38 -4.14 4.15
C ALA A 305 16.62 -3.97 2.65
N ASP A 306 17.41 -4.86 2.03
CA ASP A 306 17.77 -4.78 0.63
C ASP A 306 16.58 -5.04 -0.27
N ALA A 307 16.48 -4.25 -1.33
CA ALA A 307 15.42 -4.41 -2.33
C ALA A 307 15.59 -5.67 -3.18
N GLU A 308 16.81 -6.21 -3.28
CA GLU A 308 17.10 -7.44 -4.02
C GLU A 308 17.85 -8.45 -3.15
N VAL A 309 17.45 -9.72 -3.25
CA VAL A 309 18.14 -10.85 -2.62
C VAL A 309 18.25 -11.99 -3.62
N ILE A 310 19.40 -12.69 -3.59
CA ILE A 310 19.63 -13.90 -4.37
C ILE A 310 19.64 -15.08 -3.42
N HIS A 311 18.83 -16.10 -3.72
CA HIS A 311 18.78 -17.33 -2.96
C HIS A 311 19.18 -18.53 -3.81
N HIS A 312 19.94 -19.45 -3.21
CA HIS A 312 20.43 -20.68 -3.81
C HIS A 312 19.73 -21.88 -3.19
N TYR A 313 18.85 -22.51 -3.94
CA TYR A 313 18.19 -23.75 -3.55
C TYR A 313 19.13 -24.94 -3.72
N ALA A 314 19.06 -25.91 -2.83
CA ALA A 314 19.88 -27.13 -2.92
C ALA A 314 19.45 -28.00 -4.12
N ASP A 315 18.14 -28.04 -4.41
CA ASP A 315 17.57 -28.90 -5.45
C ASP A 315 16.56 -28.16 -6.31
N THR A 316 16.19 -28.74 -7.44
CA THR A 316 15.00 -28.34 -8.21
C THR A 316 13.74 -28.77 -7.46
N GLY A 317 12.67 -27.99 -7.61
CA GLY A 317 11.42 -28.28 -6.89
C GLY A 317 10.41 -27.15 -6.96
N SER A 318 9.43 -27.23 -6.09
CA SER A 318 8.39 -26.20 -5.93
C SER A 318 8.46 -25.63 -4.53
N TYR A 319 8.81 -24.37 -4.42
CA TYR A 319 9.06 -23.67 -3.16
C TYR A 319 8.04 -22.56 -2.94
N ARG A 320 7.40 -22.57 -1.78
CA ARG A 320 6.49 -21.49 -1.38
C ARG A 320 7.29 -20.41 -0.67
N VAL A 321 7.56 -19.33 -1.38
CA VAL A 321 8.29 -18.17 -0.85
C VAL A 321 7.32 -17.21 -0.20
N LEU A 322 7.71 -16.69 0.97
CA LEU A 322 7.00 -15.69 1.74
C LEU A 322 7.91 -14.49 1.96
N GLN A 323 7.39 -13.29 1.69
CA GLN A 323 7.97 -12.02 2.14
C GLN A 323 7.07 -11.41 3.20
N VAL A 324 7.64 -10.99 4.34
CA VAL A 324 6.94 -10.19 5.35
C VAL A 324 7.57 -8.81 5.41
N ALA A 325 6.80 -7.79 5.06
CA ALA A 325 7.17 -6.39 5.20
C ALA A 325 6.79 -5.91 6.61
N ARG A 326 7.71 -5.25 7.32
CA ARG A 326 7.49 -4.80 8.70
C ARG A 326 7.82 -3.32 8.87
N ARG A 327 7.03 -2.64 9.70
CA ARG A 327 7.29 -1.28 10.16
C ARG A 327 6.73 -1.11 11.57
N HIS A 328 7.58 -0.82 12.54
CA HIS A 328 7.21 -0.88 13.96
C HIS A 328 6.60 -2.23 14.33
N CYS A 329 5.36 -2.27 14.85
CA CYS A 329 4.66 -3.54 15.07
C CYS A 329 3.69 -3.94 13.94
N LEU A 330 3.63 -3.14 12.90
CA LEU A 330 2.78 -3.43 11.74
C LEU A 330 3.51 -4.38 10.79
N SER A 331 2.76 -5.29 10.18
CA SER A 331 3.32 -6.20 9.17
C SER A 331 2.29 -6.59 8.14
N ASP A 332 2.76 -6.80 6.93
CA ASP A 332 2.00 -7.38 5.82
C ASP A 332 2.82 -8.50 5.19
N SER A 333 2.18 -9.39 4.45
CA SER A 333 2.85 -10.54 3.84
C SER A 333 2.37 -10.81 2.42
N ALA A 334 3.32 -11.16 1.56
CA ALA A 334 3.07 -11.64 0.21
C ALA A 334 3.72 -13.02 0.02
N HIS A 335 3.12 -13.86 -0.81
CA HIS A 335 3.68 -15.16 -1.12
C HIS A 335 3.59 -15.48 -2.61
N ALA A 336 4.53 -16.30 -3.08
CA ALA A 336 4.56 -16.82 -4.43
C ALA A 336 5.10 -18.26 -4.43
N VAL A 337 4.81 -18.99 -5.50
CA VAL A 337 5.38 -20.33 -5.70
C VAL A 337 6.45 -20.25 -6.78
N VAL A 338 7.68 -20.51 -6.40
CA VAL A 338 8.83 -20.65 -7.30
C VAL A 338 8.89 -22.10 -7.74
N ARG A 339 8.95 -22.34 -9.05
CA ARG A 339 9.09 -23.68 -9.62
C ARG A 339 10.42 -23.75 -10.35
N LEU A 340 11.31 -24.58 -9.84
CA LEU A 340 12.64 -24.83 -10.37
C LEU A 340 12.65 -26.20 -11.04
N SER A 341 13.05 -26.26 -12.29
CA SER A 341 13.23 -27.48 -13.05
C SER A 341 14.61 -27.49 -13.69
N LEU A 342 15.14 -28.67 -13.90
CA LEU A 342 16.30 -28.77 -14.77
C LEU A 342 15.92 -28.21 -16.15
N PRO A 343 16.84 -27.49 -16.83
CA PRO A 343 16.61 -27.14 -18.23
C PRO A 343 16.23 -28.42 -18.96
N ALA A 344 15.15 -28.33 -19.75
CA ALA A 344 14.78 -29.49 -20.57
C ALA A 344 16.07 -29.91 -21.30
N GLN A 345 16.57 -31.09 -21.01
CA GLN A 345 17.59 -31.67 -21.86
C GLN A 345 16.93 -31.70 -23.24
N VAL A 346 17.43 -30.90 -24.14
CA VAL A 346 17.21 -31.14 -25.54
C VAL A 346 17.97 -32.42 -25.79
N GLY A 347 17.34 -33.53 -25.47
CA GLY A 347 17.87 -34.85 -25.82
C GLY A 347 18.00 -34.82 -27.33
N LEU A 348 19.20 -34.95 -27.81
CA LEU A 348 19.39 -35.50 -29.11
C LEU A 348 18.61 -36.83 -29.05
N SER A 349 17.41 -36.88 -29.63
CA SER A 349 16.64 -38.11 -29.74
C SER A 349 17.55 -39.10 -30.43
N ASP A 350 17.73 -40.29 -29.84
CA ASP A 350 18.34 -41.46 -30.49
C ASP A 350 17.45 -41.97 -31.64
N ALA A 351 16.66 -41.09 -32.30
CA ALA A 351 16.04 -41.39 -33.54
C ALA A 351 17.15 -41.75 -34.56
N PRO A 352 17.04 -42.85 -35.27
CA PRO A 352 18.07 -43.29 -36.19
C PRO A 352 18.43 -42.11 -37.08
N LEU A 353 19.72 -41.73 -37.05
CA LEU A 353 20.26 -40.64 -37.88
C LEU A 353 19.93 -41.01 -39.34
N LEU A 354 18.98 -40.31 -39.93
CA LEU A 354 18.69 -40.39 -41.34
C LEU A 354 19.91 -39.88 -42.10
N ASP A 355 20.79 -40.79 -42.49
CA ASP A 355 22.01 -40.43 -43.19
C ASP A 355 21.68 -40.01 -44.63
N PHE A 356 21.93 -38.77 -44.98
CA PHE A 356 21.82 -38.22 -46.31
C PHE A 356 23.12 -37.53 -46.70
N SER A 357 23.38 -37.42 -47.99
CA SER A 357 24.62 -36.81 -48.47
C SER A 357 24.39 -35.52 -49.21
N VAL A 358 25.31 -34.57 -49.08
CA VAL A 358 25.26 -33.28 -49.74
C VAL A 358 26.59 -33.06 -50.53
N PHE A 359 26.45 -32.69 -51.81
CA PHE A 359 27.62 -32.42 -52.63
C PHE A 359 27.29 -31.46 -53.81
N PRO A 360 28.30 -30.75 -54.32
CA PRO A 360 29.63 -30.60 -53.72
C PRO A 360 29.55 -29.85 -52.39
N ASN A 361 30.49 -30.13 -51.48
CA ASN A 361 30.69 -29.35 -50.25
C ASN A 361 32.19 -29.15 -50.11
N PRO A 362 32.73 -27.94 -50.29
CA PRO A 362 32.03 -26.64 -50.53
C PRO A 362 31.30 -26.54 -51.84
N ALA A 363 30.11 -25.92 -51.81
CA ALA A 363 29.24 -25.67 -52.97
C ALA A 363 29.38 -24.24 -53.51
N ALA A 364 29.21 -24.07 -54.82
CA ALA A 364 28.99 -22.72 -55.43
C ALA A 364 27.48 -22.44 -55.49
N ASP A 365 26.85 -22.46 -56.65
CA ASP A 365 25.47 -22.03 -56.84
C ASP A 365 24.46 -23.18 -56.79
N ARG A 366 24.91 -24.42 -56.71
CA ARG A 366 24.03 -25.62 -56.69
C ARG A 366 24.53 -26.63 -55.68
N LEU A 367 23.56 -27.27 -55.06
CA LEU A 367 23.76 -28.35 -54.12
C LEU A 367 22.92 -29.55 -54.55
N VAL A 368 23.48 -30.74 -54.54
CA VAL A 368 22.75 -31.99 -54.70
C VAL A 368 22.67 -32.66 -53.34
N VAL A 369 21.46 -33.10 -53.00
CA VAL A 369 21.18 -33.88 -51.78
C VAL A 369 20.78 -35.25 -52.20
N LEU A 370 21.48 -36.27 -51.73
CA LEU A 370 21.10 -37.67 -51.85
C LEU A 370 20.40 -38.14 -50.59
N LEU A 371 19.21 -38.65 -50.76
CA LEU A 371 18.26 -38.99 -49.70
C LEU A 371 18.17 -40.49 -49.49
N PRO A 372 18.03 -40.96 -48.27
CA PRO A 372 17.81 -42.36 -47.98
C PRO A 372 16.43 -42.82 -48.49
N SER A 373 16.32 -44.04 -48.94
CA SER A 373 15.08 -44.60 -49.41
C SER A 373 13.93 -44.55 -48.38
N ALA A 374 14.28 -44.61 -47.09
CA ALA A 374 13.31 -44.57 -45.99
C ALA A 374 12.44 -43.31 -45.90
N VAL A 375 12.85 -42.19 -46.53
CA VAL A 375 12.06 -40.92 -46.47
C VAL A 375 11.35 -40.61 -47.78
N LEU A 376 11.46 -41.43 -48.80
CA LEU A 376 10.89 -41.14 -50.14
C LEU A 376 9.37 -41.24 -50.18
N ASP A 377 8.79 -42.06 -49.34
CA ASP A 377 7.34 -42.26 -49.24
C ASP A 377 6.68 -41.33 -48.19
N ASP A 378 7.47 -40.47 -47.51
CA ASP A 378 6.98 -39.53 -46.50
C ASP A 378 6.49 -38.24 -47.17
N VAL A 379 5.16 -38.11 -47.31
CA VAL A 379 4.49 -36.95 -47.96
C VAL A 379 4.82 -35.62 -47.33
N GLY A 380 5.23 -35.59 -46.07
CA GLY A 380 5.61 -34.38 -45.31
C GLY A 380 7.10 -34.10 -45.33
N ALA A 381 7.90 -34.99 -45.88
CA ALA A 381 9.35 -34.84 -45.84
C ALA A 381 9.86 -33.75 -46.79
N ARG A 382 10.83 -32.99 -46.32
CA ARG A 382 11.43 -31.89 -47.07
C ARG A 382 12.89 -31.65 -46.68
N VAL A 383 13.63 -31.07 -47.61
CA VAL A 383 14.99 -30.55 -47.33
C VAL A 383 14.91 -29.05 -47.19
N GLU A 384 15.54 -28.56 -46.17
CA GLU A 384 15.64 -27.13 -45.83
C GLU A 384 17.11 -26.71 -45.83
N VAL A 385 17.39 -25.51 -46.30
CA VAL A 385 18.72 -24.86 -46.16
C VAL A 385 18.58 -23.65 -45.28
N LEU A 386 19.37 -23.62 -44.19
CA LEU A 386 19.38 -22.56 -43.19
C LEU A 386 20.70 -21.83 -43.27
N SER A 387 20.67 -20.50 -43.20
CA SER A 387 21.88 -19.67 -43.00
C SER A 387 22.50 -19.86 -41.63
N ALA A 388 23.71 -19.37 -41.39
CA ALA A 388 24.44 -19.52 -40.14
C ALA A 388 23.69 -18.94 -38.92
N ASP A 389 22.81 -17.96 -39.11
CA ASP A 389 21.95 -17.36 -38.09
C ASP A 389 20.61 -18.12 -37.91
N GLY A 390 20.44 -19.26 -38.55
CA GLY A 390 19.26 -20.11 -38.44
C GLY A 390 18.06 -19.71 -39.30
N ARG A 391 18.18 -18.73 -40.17
CA ARG A 391 17.12 -18.28 -41.05
C ARG A 391 16.93 -19.29 -42.20
N LEU A 392 15.69 -19.69 -42.48
CA LEU A 392 15.35 -20.51 -43.63
C LEU A 392 15.59 -19.75 -44.94
N VAL A 393 16.49 -20.29 -45.80
CA VAL A 393 16.84 -19.72 -47.10
C VAL A 393 16.04 -20.37 -48.20
N CYS A 394 15.94 -21.67 -48.22
CA CYS A 394 15.06 -22.41 -49.13
C CYS A 394 14.55 -23.70 -48.52
N SER A 395 13.40 -24.17 -48.97
CA SER A 395 12.80 -25.46 -48.64
C SER A 395 12.27 -26.12 -49.90
N ALA A 396 12.50 -27.40 -50.01
CA ALA A 396 11.98 -28.21 -51.13
C ALA A 396 11.41 -29.53 -50.64
N PRO A 397 10.19 -29.93 -51.08
CA PRO A 397 9.62 -31.24 -50.78
C PRO A 397 10.43 -32.34 -51.48
N LEU A 398 10.37 -33.56 -50.96
CA LEU A 398 11.04 -34.70 -51.54
C LEU A 398 10.21 -35.20 -52.73
N SER A 399 10.84 -35.27 -53.92
CA SER A 399 10.22 -35.80 -55.16
C SER A 399 10.96 -37.00 -55.72
N SER A 400 12.17 -37.26 -55.24
CA SER A 400 13.02 -38.39 -55.66
C SER A 400 14.18 -38.55 -54.69
N GLY A 401 14.93 -39.66 -54.74
CA GLY A 401 16.11 -39.91 -53.92
C GLY A 401 17.29 -38.96 -54.19
N ARG A 402 17.15 -38.06 -55.16
CA ARG A 402 18.16 -37.03 -55.53
C ARG A 402 17.49 -35.71 -55.77
N LEU A 403 17.81 -34.74 -54.94
CA LEU A 403 17.25 -33.36 -55.02
C LEU A 403 18.37 -32.39 -55.38
N SER A 404 18.11 -31.46 -56.34
CA SER A 404 19.02 -30.40 -56.67
C SER A 404 18.48 -29.04 -56.23
N LEU A 405 19.22 -28.34 -55.39
CA LEU A 405 18.83 -27.05 -54.80
C LEU A 405 19.71 -25.92 -55.36
N SER A 406 19.09 -24.79 -55.66
CA SER A 406 19.81 -23.53 -55.95
C SER A 406 20.23 -22.88 -54.67
N LEU A 407 21.48 -22.47 -54.59
CA LEU A 407 22.05 -21.72 -53.49
C LEU A 407 22.27 -20.21 -53.82
N ALA A 408 21.67 -19.71 -54.87
CA ALA A 408 21.88 -18.32 -55.32
C ALA A 408 21.49 -17.27 -54.29
N ALA A 409 20.51 -17.57 -53.42
CA ALA A 409 20.09 -16.71 -52.34
C ALA A 409 20.90 -16.87 -51.03
N LEU A 410 21.82 -17.84 -50.95
CA LEU A 410 22.64 -18.10 -49.80
C LEU A 410 23.95 -17.32 -49.91
N PRO A 411 24.29 -16.45 -48.95
CA PRO A 411 25.57 -15.78 -48.90
C PRO A 411 26.73 -16.76 -48.66
N SER A 412 27.96 -16.38 -49.13
CA SER A 412 29.15 -17.18 -48.89
C SER A 412 29.35 -17.37 -47.36
N GLY A 413 29.75 -18.56 -46.95
CA GLY A 413 29.97 -18.93 -45.54
C GLY A 413 29.38 -20.26 -45.17
N CYS A 414 29.17 -20.48 -43.87
CA CYS A 414 28.58 -21.71 -43.32
C CYS A 414 27.05 -21.65 -43.41
N ALA A 415 26.44 -22.81 -43.70
CA ALA A 415 25.00 -23.02 -43.69
C ALA A 415 24.69 -24.43 -43.20
N VAL A 416 23.44 -24.73 -42.94
CA VAL A 416 22.97 -26.02 -42.50
C VAL A 416 21.97 -26.57 -43.51
N VAL A 417 22.17 -27.77 -44.01
CA VAL A 417 21.17 -28.51 -44.78
C VAL A 417 20.47 -29.44 -43.81
N ARG A 418 19.16 -29.35 -43.73
CA ARG A 418 18.32 -30.10 -42.79
C ARG A 418 17.30 -30.98 -43.58
N LEU A 419 17.28 -32.24 -43.31
CA LEU A 419 16.28 -33.16 -43.74
C LEU A 419 15.24 -33.31 -42.64
N VAL A 420 13.99 -32.98 -42.93
CA VAL A 420 12.86 -33.06 -42.01
C VAL A 420 11.91 -34.13 -42.53
N SER A 421 11.54 -35.09 -41.70
CA SER A 421 10.59 -36.18 -42.06
C SER A 421 9.82 -36.63 -40.82
N SER A 422 8.81 -37.47 -40.99
CA SER A 422 8.09 -38.09 -39.86
C SER A 422 8.98 -39.04 -39.03
N LEU A 423 10.09 -39.51 -39.60
CA LEU A 423 11.05 -40.38 -38.93
C LEU A 423 12.10 -39.62 -38.10
N GLY A 424 12.11 -38.27 -38.21
CA GLY A 424 13.03 -37.42 -37.46
C GLY A 424 13.66 -36.33 -38.31
N VAL A 425 14.60 -35.61 -37.70
CA VAL A 425 15.33 -34.50 -38.34
C VAL A 425 16.82 -34.82 -38.33
N SER A 426 17.48 -34.70 -39.48
CA SER A 426 18.94 -34.83 -39.62
C SER A 426 19.51 -33.57 -40.27
N SER A 427 20.78 -33.24 -39.91
CA SER A 427 21.40 -32.00 -40.41
C SER A 427 22.83 -32.24 -40.86
N LYS A 428 23.26 -31.54 -41.90
CA LYS A 428 24.64 -31.55 -42.38
C LYS A 428 25.16 -30.12 -42.60
N LEU A 429 26.42 -29.90 -42.27
CA LEU A 429 27.08 -28.62 -42.50
C LEU A 429 27.37 -28.45 -43.98
N LEU A 430 27.08 -27.29 -44.50
CA LEU A 430 27.39 -26.83 -45.87
C LEU A 430 28.32 -25.62 -45.85
N ILE A 431 29.30 -25.60 -46.69
CA ILE A 431 30.17 -24.44 -46.95
C ILE A 431 29.78 -23.90 -48.32
N LYS A 432 29.28 -22.68 -48.40
CA LYS A 432 29.02 -21.92 -49.62
C LYS A 432 30.28 -21.08 -49.98
N LYS A 433 30.79 -21.24 -51.20
CA LYS A 433 31.88 -20.44 -51.75
C LYS A 433 31.42 -19.07 -52.13
#